data_578ce10d3ac319c92a3e375a242684e9
#
_entry.id   578ce10d3ac319c92a3e375a242684e9
#
_cell.length_a   1.000
_cell.length_b   1.000
_cell.length_c   1.000
_cell.angle_alpha   90.00
_cell.angle_beta   90.00
_cell.angle_gamma   90.00
#
_symmetry.space_group_name_H-M   'P 1'
#
loop_
_entity.id
_entity.type
_entity.pdbx_description
1 polymer ?
#
loop_
_entity_poly.entity_id
_entity_poly.type
_entity_poly.pdbx_seq_one_letter_code
_entity_poly.pdbx_strand_id
1 'polypeptide(L)'
;MARFRGSNWKKSRRLGISLSGTGKELEKRPYAPGQHGPNQRKKLSEYGLQLREKQKLRYLYGMTERQFRNTFDIAGKKFGVHGENFMILLASRLDAVVYSLGLARTRRQARQLVNHGHILVDGKRVDIPSYSVKPGQTIAVREKSQKLNIIVESVEINNFVPEYLNFDADSLTGTFVRLPERSELPAEINEQLIVEYYSR
;
A
#
# COMPACT_ATOMS: atom_id res chain seq x y z
N MET A 1 14.40 -7.88 -2.17
CA MET A 1 13.24 -7.92 -3.10
C MET A 1 13.19 -6.66 -3.94
N ALA A 2 12.96 -6.77 -5.26
CA ALA A 2 12.89 -5.62 -6.16
C ALA A 2 11.70 -4.70 -5.83
N ARG A 3 11.91 -3.39 -5.85
CA ARG A 3 10.90 -2.37 -5.54
C ARG A 3 11.10 -1.13 -6.41
N PHE A 4 10.08 -0.28 -6.48
CA PHE A 4 10.23 1.06 -7.06
C PHE A 4 11.09 1.95 -6.14
N ARG A 5 12.20 2.48 -6.68
CA ARG A 5 13.16 3.35 -5.96
C ARG A 5 13.12 4.81 -6.39
N GLY A 6 12.33 5.14 -7.40
CA GLY A 6 12.25 6.50 -7.95
C GLY A 6 11.59 7.50 -7.01
N SER A 7 11.55 8.77 -7.45
CA SER A 7 10.94 9.87 -6.71
C SER A 7 9.42 9.71 -6.61
N ASN A 8 8.90 9.60 -5.38
CA ASN A 8 7.46 9.58 -5.12
C ASN A 8 6.81 10.92 -5.47
N TRP A 9 7.41 12.03 -5.12
CA TRP A 9 6.86 13.37 -5.35
C TRP A 9 6.54 13.64 -6.83
N LYS A 10 7.44 13.24 -7.75
CA LYS A 10 7.16 13.34 -9.19
C LYS A 10 5.97 12.48 -9.61
N LYS A 11 5.83 11.29 -9.02
CA LYS A 11 4.75 10.36 -9.33
C LYS A 11 3.43 10.83 -8.72
N SER A 12 3.43 11.25 -7.45
CA SER A 12 2.26 11.83 -6.79
C SER A 12 1.68 12.99 -7.59
N ARG A 13 2.52 13.96 -7.97
CA ARG A 13 2.11 15.12 -8.76
C ARG A 13 1.53 14.74 -10.13
N ARG A 14 2.11 13.72 -10.81
CA ARG A 14 1.60 13.26 -12.10
C ARG A 14 0.26 12.54 -11.96
N LEU A 15 0.08 11.80 -10.89
CA LEU A 15 -1.10 10.97 -10.65
C LEU A 15 -2.22 11.71 -9.91
N GLY A 16 -1.88 12.81 -9.24
CA GLY A 16 -2.82 13.60 -8.44
C GLY A 16 -3.20 12.95 -7.11
N ILE A 17 -2.40 12.02 -6.62
CA ILE A 17 -2.59 11.36 -5.32
C ILE A 17 -1.32 11.39 -4.50
N SER A 18 -1.41 11.50 -3.17
CA SER A 18 -0.25 11.44 -2.29
C SER A 18 0.21 9.99 -2.10
N LEU A 19 1.36 9.64 -2.67
CA LEU A 19 2.00 8.33 -2.47
C LEU A 19 2.81 8.24 -1.17
N SER A 20 3.06 9.37 -0.54
CA SER A 20 3.76 9.44 0.75
C SER A 20 2.80 9.42 1.94
N GLY A 21 1.52 9.69 1.74
CA GLY A 21 0.51 9.85 2.78
C GLY A 21 0.56 11.21 3.49
N THR A 22 1.53 12.10 3.14
CA THR A 22 1.71 13.39 3.81
C THR A 22 0.98 14.55 3.13
N GLY A 23 0.55 14.42 1.86
CA GLY A 23 -0.10 15.46 1.08
C GLY A 23 0.82 16.61 0.62
N LYS A 24 1.92 16.85 1.29
CA LYS A 24 2.83 18.02 1.10
C LYS A 24 3.29 18.24 -0.34
N GLU A 25 3.47 17.17 -1.11
CA GLU A 25 3.88 17.24 -2.51
C GLU A 25 2.80 17.81 -3.43
N LEU A 26 1.51 17.65 -3.07
CA LEU A 26 0.37 18.17 -3.82
C LEU A 26 0.02 19.60 -3.38
N GLU A 27 0.10 19.90 -2.09
CA GLU A 27 -0.09 21.25 -1.55
C GLU A 27 0.92 22.22 -2.15
N LYS A 28 2.19 21.85 -2.16
CA LYS A 28 3.26 22.73 -2.66
C LYS A 28 3.21 22.94 -4.16
N ARG A 29 2.85 21.92 -4.96
CA ARG A 29 2.79 21.98 -6.44
C ARG A 29 1.72 21.01 -6.98
N PRO A 30 0.44 21.43 -7.12
CA PRO A 30 -0.66 20.55 -7.49
C PRO A 30 -0.69 20.14 -8.99
N TYR A 31 0.32 20.53 -9.75
CA TYR A 31 0.41 20.25 -11.18
C TYR A 31 1.48 19.21 -11.53
N ALA A 32 1.37 18.62 -12.72
CA ALA A 32 2.32 17.61 -13.21
C ALA A 32 3.75 18.13 -13.26
N PRO A 33 4.76 17.28 -13.04
CA PRO A 33 6.16 17.70 -13.12
C PRO A 33 6.59 17.96 -14.57
N GLY A 34 7.53 18.88 -14.75
CA GLY A 34 8.11 19.27 -16.03
C GLY A 34 7.82 20.73 -16.38
N GLN A 35 8.51 21.24 -17.43
CA GLN A 35 8.42 22.63 -17.88
C GLN A 35 6.99 23.02 -18.27
N HIS A 36 6.27 22.12 -18.92
CA HIS A 36 4.88 22.36 -19.37
C HIS A 36 3.81 21.92 -18.36
N GLY A 37 4.20 21.52 -17.14
CA GLY A 37 3.28 21.00 -16.12
C GLY A 37 2.10 21.91 -15.80
N PRO A 38 2.33 23.20 -15.50
CA PRO A 38 1.25 24.15 -15.14
C PRO A 38 0.24 24.38 -16.25
N ASN A 39 0.71 24.38 -17.51
CA ASN A 39 -0.10 24.73 -18.68
C ASN A 39 -0.63 23.52 -19.44
N GLN A 40 -0.38 22.30 -18.95
CA GLN A 40 -0.77 21.10 -19.66
C GLN A 40 -2.25 20.77 -19.46
N ARG A 41 -3.08 21.09 -20.44
CA ARG A 41 -4.51 20.75 -20.51
C ARG A 41 -4.75 19.61 -21.52
N LYS A 42 -4.14 18.44 -21.34
CA LYS A 42 -4.41 17.30 -22.21
C LYS A 42 -5.62 16.51 -21.70
N LYS A 43 -6.63 16.35 -22.58
CA LYS A 43 -7.68 15.35 -22.39
C LYS A 43 -7.02 13.98 -22.45
N LEU A 44 -7.19 13.18 -21.40
CA LEU A 44 -6.67 11.81 -21.39
C LEU A 44 -7.54 10.94 -22.32
N SER A 45 -6.89 10.11 -23.14
CA SER A 45 -7.58 9.05 -23.86
C SER A 45 -8.05 7.98 -22.84
N GLU A 46 -8.98 7.14 -23.25
CA GLU A 46 -9.46 6.02 -22.44
C GLU A 46 -8.31 5.13 -21.96
N TYR A 47 -7.41 4.75 -22.85
CA TYR A 47 -6.19 4.05 -22.49
C TYR A 47 -5.35 4.80 -21.45
N GLY A 48 -5.24 6.12 -21.60
CA GLY A 48 -4.51 6.99 -20.66
C GLY A 48 -5.12 6.99 -19.26
N LEU A 49 -6.45 6.95 -19.16
CA LEU A 49 -7.18 6.84 -17.90
C LEU A 49 -6.93 5.49 -17.23
N GLN A 50 -7.08 4.40 -17.95
CA GLN A 50 -6.83 3.04 -17.46
C GLN A 50 -5.37 2.86 -17.01
N LEU A 51 -4.42 3.33 -17.83
CA LEU A 51 -3.00 3.32 -17.46
C LEU A 51 -2.72 4.14 -16.19
N ARG A 52 -3.37 5.29 -16.04
CA ARG A 52 -3.21 6.17 -14.86
C ARG A 52 -3.70 5.47 -13.60
N GLU A 53 -4.86 4.84 -13.63
CA GLU A 53 -5.40 4.08 -12.48
C GLU A 53 -4.49 2.92 -12.10
N LYS A 54 -4.04 2.13 -13.07
CA LYS A 54 -3.07 1.06 -12.84
C LYS A 54 -1.79 1.59 -12.20
N GLN A 55 -1.25 2.72 -12.68
CA GLN A 55 -0.04 3.32 -12.13
C GLN A 55 -0.25 3.89 -10.72
N LYS A 56 -1.43 4.46 -10.40
CA LYS A 56 -1.77 4.90 -9.04
C LYS A 56 -1.62 3.74 -8.07
N LEU A 57 -2.35 2.65 -8.29
CA LEU A 57 -2.34 1.50 -7.40
C LEU A 57 -0.95 0.86 -7.30
N ARG A 58 -0.25 0.69 -8.42
CA ARG A 58 1.09 0.11 -8.43
C ARG A 58 2.10 0.92 -7.61
N TYR A 59 2.10 2.25 -7.73
CA TYR A 59 3.01 3.11 -6.97
C TYR A 59 2.60 3.26 -5.51
N LEU A 60 1.32 3.22 -5.21
CA LEU A 60 0.81 3.24 -3.83
C LEU A 60 1.40 2.08 -3.02
N TYR A 61 1.40 0.86 -3.59
CA TYR A 61 2.00 -0.32 -2.97
C TYR A 61 3.50 -0.48 -3.28
N GLY A 62 4.11 0.42 -4.04
CA GLY A 62 5.55 0.42 -4.32
C GLY A 62 6.05 -0.81 -5.07
N MET A 63 5.18 -1.45 -5.86
CA MET A 63 5.48 -2.70 -6.56
C MET A 63 6.15 -2.46 -7.91
N THR A 64 6.91 -3.46 -8.37
CA THR A 64 7.38 -3.55 -9.76
C THR A 64 6.24 -4.02 -10.67
N GLU A 65 6.29 -3.73 -11.95
CA GLU A 65 5.24 -4.13 -12.90
C GLU A 65 5.04 -5.65 -12.93
N ARG A 66 6.14 -6.41 -12.96
CA ARG A 66 6.07 -7.87 -12.97
C ARG A 66 5.34 -8.45 -11.74
N GLN A 67 5.67 -7.95 -10.56
CA GLN A 67 4.99 -8.40 -9.32
C GLN A 67 3.52 -8.01 -9.31
N PHE A 68 3.21 -6.80 -9.79
CA PHE A 68 1.84 -6.29 -9.84
C PHE A 68 0.98 -7.13 -10.78
N ARG A 69 1.48 -7.42 -12.00
CA ARG A 69 0.80 -8.29 -12.97
C ARG A 69 0.61 -9.71 -12.44
N ASN A 70 1.65 -10.30 -11.85
CA ASN A 70 1.53 -11.64 -11.26
C ASN A 70 0.44 -11.69 -10.16
N THR A 71 0.35 -10.63 -9.32
CA THR A 71 -0.70 -10.56 -8.28
C THR A 71 -2.08 -10.41 -8.92
N PHE A 72 -2.20 -9.66 -10.01
CA PHE A 72 -3.42 -9.52 -10.78
C PHE A 72 -3.88 -10.87 -11.37
N ASP A 73 -2.97 -11.62 -11.99
CA ASP A 73 -3.24 -12.95 -12.56
C ASP A 73 -3.67 -13.97 -11.46
N ILE A 74 -3.08 -13.87 -10.26
CA ILE A 74 -3.50 -14.69 -9.11
C ILE A 74 -4.90 -14.30 -8.64
N ALA A 75 -5.22 -13.01 -8.62
CA ALA A 75 -6.56 -12.53 -8.23
C ALA A 75 -7.65 -13.04 -9.15
N GLY A 76 -7.39 -13.10 -10.46
CA GLY A 76 -8.33 -13.61 -11.45
C GLY A 76 -8.65 -15.10 -11.36
N LYS A 77 -7.80 -15.87 -10.65
CA LYS A 77 -8.03 -17.29 -10.37
C LYS A 77 -8.90 -17.54 -9.14
N LYS A 78 -9.19 -16.50 -8.35
CA LYS A 78 -10.03 -16.60 -7.16
C LYS A 78 -11.49 -16.40 -7.52
N PHE A 79 -12.36 -17.09 -6.78
CA PHE A 79 -13.80 -16.89 -6.90
C PHE A 79 -14.21 -15.46 -6.46
N GLY A 80 -15.14 -14.84 -7.17
CA GLY A 80 -15.64 -13.49 -6.89
C GLY A 80 -15.21 -12.44 -7.92
N VAL A 81 -15.36 -11.16 -7.56
CA VAL A 81 -15.03 -10.03 -8.44
C VAL A 81 -13.52 -9.86 -8.54
N HIS A 82 -12.98 -9.92 -9.76
CA HIS A 82 -11.53 -9.88 -10.00
C HIS A 82 -10.85 -8.64 -9.40
N GLY A 83 -11.44 -7.46 -9.60
CA GLY A 83 -10.89 -6.21 -9.08
C GLY A 83 -10.84 -6.17 -7.54
N GLU A 84 -11.89 -6.60 -6.87
CA GLU A 84 -11.94 -6.70 -5.41
C GLU A 84 -10.91 -7.69 -4.87
N ASN A 85 -10.88 -8.91 -5.45
CA ASN A 85 -9.88 -9.92 -5.08
C ASN A 85 -8.45 -9.38 -5.22
N PHE A 86 -8.20 -8.58 -6.26
CA PHE A 86 -6.90 -7.97 -6.48
C PHE A 86 -6.56 -6.94 -5.39
N MET A 87 -7.50 -6.08 -5.02
CA MET A 87 -7.33 -5.11 -3.94
C MET A 87 -7.10 -5.80 -2.59
N ILE A 88 -7.86 -6.86 -2.29
CA ILE A 88 -7.71 -7.68 -1.07
C ILE A 88 -6.31 -8.31 -1.01
N LEU A 89 -5.83 -8.89 -2.11
CA LEU A 89 -4.48 -9.48 -2.15
C LEU A 89 -3.38 -8.44 -1.91
N LEU A 90 -3.54 -7.23 -2.42
CA LEU A 90 -2.59 -6.14 -2.18
C LEU A 90 -2.61 -5.67 -0.72
N ALA A 91 -3.79 -5.59 -0.11
CA ALA A 91 -3.96 -5.19 1.29
C ALA A 91 -3.47 -6.26 2.27
N SER A 92 -3.60 -7.55 1.92
CA SER A 92 -3.16 -8.68 2.74
C SER A 92 -1.64 -8.87 2.78
N ARG A 93 -0.86 -8.07 2.06
CA ARG A 93 0.61 -8.13 2.10
C ARG A 93 1.12 -7.64 3.46
N LEU A 94 2.15 -8.29 3.98
CA LEU A 94 2.72 -7.92 5.28
C LEU A 94 3.19 -6.46 5.35
N ASP A 95 3.81 -5.94 4.28
CA ASP A 95 4.19 -4.52 4.22
C ASP A 95 2.99 -3.57 4.25
N ALA A 96 1.86 -3.97 3.67
CA ALA A 96 0.61 -3.20 3.70
C ALA A 96 -0.06 -3.29 5.07
N VAL A 97 -0.14 -4.47 5.67
CA VAL A 97 -0.72 -4.69 7.00
C VAL A 97 0.05 -3.92 8.07
N VAL A 98 1.39 -3.98 8.08
CA VAL A 98 2.24 -3.20 9.02
C VAL A 98 2.00 -1.69 8.88
N TYR A 99 1.77 -1.20 7.67
CA TYR A 99 1.39 0.20 7.44
C TYR A 99 -0.01 0.52 8.00
N SER A 100 -0.99 -0.35 7.75
CA SER A 100 -2.38 -0.16 8.20
C SER A 100 -2.53 -0.29 9.72
N LEU A 101 -1.67 -1.07 10.39
CA LEU A 101 -1.57 -1.12 11.86
C LEU A 101 -0.98 0.17 12.47
N GLY A 102 -0.44 1.09 11.65
CA GLY A 102 0.15 2.32 12.14
C GLY A 102 1.58 2.21 12.65
N LEU A 103 2.23 1.05 12.53
CA LEU A 103 3.62 0.83 12.94
C LEU A 103 4.64 1.61 12.10
N ALA A 104 4.20 2.23 11.02
CA ALA A 104 5.03 3.03 10.14
C ALA A 104 4.28 4.20 9.52
N ARG A 105 4.90 5.37 9.43
CA ARG A 105 4.34 6.59 8.81
C ARG A 105 4.12 6.48 7.30
N THR A 106 4.87 5.62 6.63
CA THR A 106 4.79 5.43 5.18
C THR A 106 4.91 3.96 4.80
N ARG A 107 4.28 3.57 3.68
CA ARG A 107 4.42 2.19 3.15
C ARG A 107 5.88 1.79 2.86
N ARG A 108 6.75 2.76 2.53
CA ARG A 108 8.18 2.49 2.34
C ARG A 108 8.88 2.15 3.65
N GLN A 109 8.53 2.86 4.72
CA GLN A 109 9.04 2.60 6.07
C GLN A 109 8.53 1.25 6.60
N ALA A 110 7.24 0.94 6.44
CA ALA A 110 6.68 -0.37 6.77
C ALA A 110 7.45 -1.50 6.09
N ARG A 111 7.68 -1.36 4.79
CA ARG A 111 8.47 -2.33 4.03
C ARG A 111 9.91 -2.45 4.54
N GLN A 112 10.52 -1.37 4.98
CA GLN A 112 11.86 -1.39 5.57
C GLN A 112 11.87 -2.13 6.91
N LEU A 113 10.89 -1.88 7.77
CA LEU A 113 10.75 -2.58 9.05
C LEU A 113 10.63 -4.10 8.84
N VAL A 114 9.81 -4.53 7.89
CA VAL A 114 9.70 -5.96 7.54
C VAL A 114 11.04 -6.51 7.02
N ASN A 115 11.66 -5.87 6.03
CA ASN A 115 12.93 -6.36 5.45
C ASN A 115 14.07 -6.44 6.46
N HIS A 116 14.08 -5.58 7.47
CA HIS A 116 15.10 -5.57 8.53
C HIS A 116 14.76 -6.59 9.64
N GLY A 117 13.62 -7.29 9.54
CA GLY A 117 13.21 -8.35 10.46
C GLY A 117 12.81 -7.84 11.82
N HIS A 118 12.18 -6.66 11.87
CA HIS A 118 11.61 -6.09 13.09
C HIS A 118 10.20 -6.64 13.39
N ILE A 119 9.60 -7.37 12.45
CA ILE A 119 8.22 -7.87 12.51
C ILE A 119 8.21 -9.39 12.71
N LEU A 120 7.32 -9.84 13.58
CA LEU A 120 6.99 -11.24 13.81
C LEU A 120 5.59 -11.53 13.28
N VAL A 121 5.37 -12.71 12.74
CA VAL A 121 4.05 -13.24 12.40
C VAL A 121 3.90 -14.56 13.14
N ASP A 122 2.88 -14.68 13.98
CA ASP A 122 2.65 -15.84 14.87
C ASP A 122 3.91 -16.21 15.67
N GLY A 123 4.61 -15.19 16.21
CA GLY A 123 5.83 -15.35 16.99
C GLY A 123 7.11 -15.65 16.17
N LYS A 124 6.99 -15.85 14.87
CA LYS A 124 8.14 -16.13 13.98
C LYS A 124 8.56 -14.89 13.21
N ARG A 125 9.88 -14.66 13.12
CA ARG A 125 10.43 -13.57 12.31
C ARG A 125 10.14 -13.78 10.83
N VAL A 126 9.50 -12.78 10.19
CA VAL A 126 9.25 -12.75 8.74
C VAL A 126 9.87 -11.49 8.17
N ASP A 127 10.81 -11.63 7.24
CA ASP A 127 11.51 -10.52 6.57
C ASP A 127 11.11 -10.36 5.09
N ILE A 128 10.00 -11.00 4.69
CA ILE A 128 9.47 -10.97 3.32
C ILE A 128 8.26 -10.02 3.26
N PRO A 129 8.40 -8.79 2.70
CA PRO A 129 7.30 -7.83 2.62
C PRO A 129 6.09 -8.28 1.80
N SER A 130 6.29 -9.21 0.88
CA SER A 130 5.21 -9.79 0.06
C SER A 130 4.56 -11.01 0.70
N TYR A 131 4.89 -11.35 1.95
CA TYR A 131 4.19 -12.40 2.68
C TYR A 131 2.70 -12.06 2.74
N SER A 132 1.85 -13.01 2.39
CA SER A 132 0.40 -12.84 2.43
C SER A 132 -0.10 -13.24 3.81
N VAL A 133 -0.55 -12.26 4.58
CA VAL A 133 -1.14 -12.48 5.91
C VAL A 133 -2.54 -13.06 5.74
N LYS A 134 -2.88 -14.04 6.57
CA LYS A 134 -4.18 -14.73 6.58
C LYS A 134 -5.00 -14.29 7.79
N PRO A 135 -6.34 -14.34 7.70
CA PRO A 135 -7.20 -14.12 8.85
C PRO A 135 -6.81 -15.02 10.05
N GLY A 136 -6.81 -14.44 11.25
CA GLY A 136 -6.40 -15.10 12.49
C GLY A 136 -4.91 -14.97 12.82
N GLN A 137 -4.05 -14.52 11.89
CA GLN A 137 -2.63 -14.37 12.17
C GLN A 137 -2.34 -13.12 13.02
N THR A 138 -1.38 -13.27 13.94
CA THR A 138 -0.91 -12.19 14.81
C THR A 138 0.37 -11.58 14.26
N ILE A 139 0.41 -10.26 14.20
CA ILE A 139 1.54 -9.46 13.76
C ILE A 139 2.08 -8.69 14.95
N ALA A 140 3.32 -8.90 15.34
CA ALA A 140 3.92 -8.23 16.48
C ALA A 140 5.25 -7.56 16.12
N VAL A 141 5.62 -6.54 16.88
CA VAL A 141 6.96 -5.96 16.82
C VAL A 141 7.90 -6.78 17.70
N ARG A 142 9.07 -7.15 17.16
CA ARG A 142 10.10 -7.87 17.89
C ARG A 142 10.52 -7.08 19.14
N GLU A 143 10.64 -7.71 20.31
CA GLU A 143 10.97 -7.07 21.60
C GLU A 143 12.16 -6.09 21.53
N LYS A 144 13.27 -6.52 20.89
CA LYS A 144 14.46 -5.68 20.69
C LYS A 144 14.20 -4.42 19.86
N SER A 145 13.08 -4.38 19.14
CA SER A 145 12.72 -3.30 18.20
C SER A 145 11.58 -2.42 18.69
N GLN A 146 10.93 -2.76 19.79
CA GLN A 146 9.81 -2.00 20.36
C GLN A 146 10.22 -0.57 20.77
N LYS A 147 11.46 -0.39 21.23
CA LYS A 147 12.01 0.91 21.64
C LYS A 147 12.53 1.78 20.49
N LEU A 148 12.33 1.37 19.24
CA LEU A 148 12.74 2.19 18.08
C LEU A 148 11.86 3.46 18.01
N ASN A 149 12.46 4.63 18.10
CA ASN A 149 11.77 5.93 18.01
C ASN A 149 10.83 6.02 16.81
N ILE A 150 11.25 5.45 15.67
CA ILE A 150 10.46 5.42 14.44
C ILE A 150 9.10 4.70 14.61
N ILE A 151 9.05 3.63 15.41
CA ILE A 151 7.81 2.88 15.67
C ILE A 151 6.96 3.64 16.69
N VAL A 152 7.57 4.08 17.80
CA VAL A 152 6.89 4.82 18.86
C VAL A 152 6.20 6.07 18.29
N GLU A 153 6.95 6.92 17.59
CA GLU A 153 6.40 8.12 16.95
C GLU A 153 5.31 7.81 15.90
N SER A 154 5.41 6.65 15.23
CA SER A 154 4.41 6.28 14.22
C SER A 154 3.10 5.88 14.86
N VAL A 155 3.15 5.15 15.98
CA VAL A 155 1.96 4.72 16.73
C VAL A 155 1.27 5.92 17.40
N GLU A 156 2.03 6.85 17.99
CA GLU A 156 1.48 8.07 18.59
C GLU A 156 0.71 8.95 17.60
N ILE A 157 1.17 9.01 16.35
CA ILE A 157 0.55 9.85 15.32
C ILE A 157 -0.64 9.15 14.65
N ASN A 158 -0.65 7.82 14.62
CA ASN A 158 -1.67 7.06 13.92
C ASN A 158 -2.84 6.75 14.86
N ASN A 159 -3.93 7.47 14.68
CA ASN A 159 -5.16 7.30 15.46
C ASN A 159 -6.23 6.44 14.76
N PHE A 160 -5.93 5.87 13.60
CA PHE A 160 -6.90 5.13 12.82
C PHE A 160 -6.37 3.76 12.40
N VAL A 161 -7.02 2.72 12.89
CA VAL A 161 -6.80 1.33 12.46
C VAL A 161 -8.08 0.84 11.79
N PRO A 162 -8.02 0.28 10.57
CA PRO A 162 -9.19 -0.28 9.90
C PRO A 162 -9.81 -1.44 10.67
N GLU A 163 -11.12 -1.64 10.55
CA GLU A 163 -11.88 -2.67 11.30
C GLU A 163 -11.45 -4.12 11.00
N TYR A 164 -10.87 -4.39 9.83
CA TYR A 164 -10.34 -5.72 9.51
C TYR A 164 -9.05 -6.08 10.27
N LEU A 165 -8.50 -5.10 11.04
CA LEU A 165 -7.35 -5.25 11.92
C LEU A 165 -7.76 -4.92 13.35
N ASN A 166 -7.20 -5.64 14.31
CA ASN A 166 -7.22 -5.24 15.72
C ASN A 166 -5.80 -4.92 16.12
N PHE A 167 -5.58 -3.84 16.88
CA PHE A 167 -4.25 -3.40 17.28
C PHE A 167 -4.23 -3.02 18.75
N ASP A 168 -3.32 -3.61 19.49
CA ASP A 168 -2.99 -3.27 20.85
C ASP A 168 -1.70 -2.45 20.88
N ALA A 169 -1.81 -1.18 21.26
CA ALA A 169 -0.70 -0.24 21.28
C ALA A 169 0.32 -0.53 22.39
N ASP A 170 -0.12 -1.10 23.52
CA ASP A 170 0.74 -1.37 24.68
C ASP A 170 1.70 -2.54 24.37
N SER A 171 1.19 -3.59 23.75
CA SER A 171 1.98 -4.75 23.36
C SER A 171 2.62 -4.62 21.97
N LEU A 172 2.28 -3.57 21.19
CA LEU A 172 2.64 -3.40 19.78
C LEU A 172 2.32 -4.64 18.93
N THR A 173 1.14 -5.20 19.20
CA THR A 173 0.66 -6.44 18.58
C THR A 173 -0.65 -6.18 17.85
N GLY A 174 -0.75 -6.64 16.63
CA GLY A 174 -1.98 -6.57 15.84
C GLY A 174 -2.45 -7.94 15.39
N THR A 175 -3.75 -8.09 15.19
CA THR A 175 -4.34 -9.31 14.65
C THR A 175 -5.08 -9.00 13.35
N PHE A 176 -4.86 -9.81 12.32
CA PHE A 176 -5.58 -9.75 11.06
C PHE A 176 -6.89 -10.55 11.20
N VAL A 177 -7.98 -9.85 11.56
CA VAL A 177 -9.25 -10.50 11.96
C VAL A 177 -9.97 -11.13 10.77
N ARG A 178 -10.18 -10.36 9.70
CA ARG A 178 -10.89 -10.78 8.49
C ARG A 178 -10.24 -10.20 7.23
N LEU A 179 -10.66 -10.65 6.06
CA LEU A 179 -10.27 -10.00 4.83
C LEU A 179 -10.93 -8.60 4.76
N PRO A 180 -10.21 -7.59 4.24
CA PRO A 180 -10.77 -6.25 4.10
C PRO A 180 -11.92 -6.21 3.11
N GLU A 181 -12.93 -5.40 3.39
CA GLU A 181 -14.00 -5.07 2.47
C GLU A 181 -13.58 -3.94 1.52
N ARG A 182 -14.30 -3.79 0.40
CA ARG A 182 -13.97 -2.73 -0.59
C ARG A 182 -14.06 -1.33 0.01
N SER A 183 -14.98 -1.11 0.96
CA SER A 183 -15.19 0.15 1.68
C SER A 183 -14.00 0.58 2.54
N GLU A 184 -13.22 -0.37 3.04
CA GLU A 184 -12.04 -0.16 3.89
C GLU A 184 -10.75 0.08 3.09
N LEU A 185 -10.82 -0.14 1.78
CA LEU A 185 -9.70 0.01 0.85
C LEU A 185 -9.70 1.40 0.21
N PRO A 186 -8.57 1.88 -0.36
CA PRO A 186 -8.49 3.23 -0.90
C PRO A 186 -9.60 3.54 -1.90
N ALA A 187 -10.52 4.44 -1.54
CA ALA A 187 -11.65 4.85 -2.36
C ALA A 187 -11.25 5.58 -3.65
N GLU A 188 -10.04 6.19 -3.67
CA GLU A 188 -9.49 6.95 -4.81
C GLU A 188 -9.14 6.07 -6.02
N ILE A 189 -9.20 4.74 -5.88
CA ILE A 189 -8.80 3.78 -6.91
C ILE A 189 -10.03 3.15 -7.54
N ASN A 190 -10.11 3.22 -8.87
CA ASN A 190 -11.10 2.49 -9.65
C ASN A 190 -10.45 1.20 -10.20
N GLU A 191 -10.74 0.08 -9.55
CA GLU A 191 -10.22 -1.23 -9.91
C GLU A 191 -10.74 -1.75 -11.24
N GLN A 192 -11.93 -1.35 -11.67
CA GLN A 192 -12.51 -1.76 -12.94
C GLN A 192 -11.67 -1.27 -14.12
N LEU A 193 -11.19 -0.02 -14.09
CA LEU A 193 -10.30 0.51 -15.12
C LEU A 193 -8.97 -0.27 -15.18
N ILE A 194 -8.52 -0.86 -14.05
CA ILE A 194 -7.32 -1.69 -14.02
C ILE A 194 -7.59 -3.05 -14.66
N VAL A 195 -8.76 -3.64 -14.41
CA VAL A 195 -9.18 -4.89 -15.06
C VAL A 195 -9.27 -4.69 -16.58
N GLU A 196 -9.91 -3.63 -17.03
CA GLU A 196 -10.01 -3.27 -18.45
C GLU A 196 -8.64 -3.05 -19.09
N TYR A 197 -7.70 -2.43 -18.37
CA TYR A 197 -6.32 -2.22 -18.85
C TYR A 197 -5.60 -3.55 -19.18
N TYR A 198 -5.78 -4.57 -18.34
CA TYR A 198 -5.12 -5.87 -18.51
C TYR A 198 -5.91 -6.87 -19.38
N SER A 199 -7.18 -6.57 -19.67
CA SER A 199 -8.04 -7.40 -20.55
C SER A 199 -7.87 -7.12 -22.04
N ARG A 200 -7.04 -6.15 -22.39
CA ARG A 200 -6.71 -5.77 -23.76
C ARG A 200 -5.70 -6.71 -24.41
#